data_27ca4c2fb28b9d16ff8bbe6b462ab4a3
#
_entry.id   27ca4c2fb28b9d16ff8bbe6b462ab4a3
#
_cell.length_a   1.000
_cell.length_b   1.000
_cell.length_c   1.000
_cell.angle_alpha   90.00
_cell.angle_beta   90.00
_cell.angle_gamma   90.00
#
_symmetry.space_group_name_H-M   'P 1'
#
loop_
_entity.id
_entity.type
_entity.pdbx_description
1 polymer ?
#
loop_
_entity_poly.entity_id
_entity_poly.type
_entity_poly.pdbx_seq_one_letter_code
_entity_poly.pdbx_strand_id
1 'polypeptide(L)'
;MENVITEVSKYLIILLMMIYTFSCFTVFRKRDIEDQKNVLRRQIVLMLFMNLVAYTVLFLQDNDMKMLMMYGAVFLFIVVVQILYRVIYRKGNMLIVNNMCMLLSIGFLILSRLSFGKAVKQFEIVVIGMVLSFIVPVIVRKVKILKDLCLLYTSDA
;
A
#
# COMPACT_ATOMS: atom_id res chain seq x y z
N MET A 1 -20.17 8.47 24.45
CA MET A 1 -20.13 7.38 23.47
C MET A 1 -18.93 7.49 22.52
N GLU A 2 -18.54 8.68 22.08
CA GLU A 2 -17.37 8.91 21.19
C GLU A 2 -16.05 8.37 21.77
N ASN A 3 -15.80 8.58 23.05
CA ASN A 3 -14.57 8.10 23.70
C ASN A 3 -14.45 6.59 23.72
N VAL A 4 -15.55 5.86 23.88
CA VAL A 4 -15.57 4.39 23.89
C VAL A 4 -15.28 3.83 22.49
N ILE A 5 -15.88 4.43 21.46
CA ILE A 5 -15.65 4.04 20.06
C ILE A 5 -14.19 4.27 19.70
N THR A 6 -13.62 5.40 20.09
CA THR A 6 -12.20 5.74 19.84
C THR A 6 -11.25 4.77 20.56
N GLU A 7 -11.54 4.41 21.80
CA GLU A 7 -10.72 3.46 22.56
C GLU A 7 -10.79 2.05 21.96
N VAL A 8 -11.99 1.55 21.67
CA VAL A 8 -12.18 0.22 21.06
C VAL A 8 -11.49 0.14 19.69
N SER A 9 -11.56 1.21 18.89
CA SER A 9 -10.93 1.24 17.56
C SER A 9 -9.41 1.23 17.61
N LYS A 10 -8.77 1.85 18.61
CA LYS A 10 -7.31 1.76 18.81
C LYS A 10 -6.88 0.30 18.97
N TYR A 11 -7.54 -0.44 19.85
CA TYR A 11 -7.23 -1.86 20.07
C TYR A 11 -7.52 -2.72 18.85
N LEU A 12 -8.61 -2.41 18.12
CA LEU A 12 -8.96 -3.10 16.89
C LEU A 12 -7.89 -2.88 15.79
N ILE A 13 -7.41 -1.65 15.61
CA ILE A 13 -6.36 -1.34 14.65
C ILE A 13 -5.07 -2.07 15.00
N ILE A 14 -4.66 -2.07 16.27
CA ILE A 14 -3.47 -2.79 16.74
C ILE A 14 -3.61 -4.29 16.46
N LEU A 15 -4.77 -4.88 16.76
CA LEU A 15 -5.05 -6.30 16.53
C LEU A 15 -4.96 -6.61 15.01
N LEU A 16 -5.56 -5.79 14.15
CA LEU A 16 -5.52 -5.97 12.71
C LEU A 16 -4.09 -5.87 12.16
N MET A 17 -3.28 -4.94 12.68
CA MET A 17 -1.86 -4.84 12.34
C MET A 17 -1.07 -6.08 12.77
N MET A 18 -1.33 -6.63 13.95
CA MET A 18 -0.70 -7.88 14.41
C MET A 18 -1.06 -9.05 13.49
N ILE A 19 -2.34 -9.19 13.13
CA ILE A 19 -2.80 -10.24 12.20
C ILE A 19 -2.17 -10.06 10.82
N TYR A 20 -2.07 -8.83 10.32
CA TYR A 20 -1.41 -8.54 9.05
C TYR A 20 0.08 -8.93 9.07
N THR A 21 0.80 -8.53 10.12
CA THR A 21 2.23 -8.85 10.29
C THR A 21 2.44 -10.36 10.37
N PHE A 22 1.61 -11.06 11.15
CA PHE A 22 1.66 -12.52 11.24
C PHE A 22 1.40 -13.18 9.87
N SER A 23 0.48 -12.63 9.09
CA SER A 23 0.20 -13.09 7.73
C SER A 23 1.41 -12.94 6.80
N CYS A 24 2.23 -11.88 6.97
CA CYS A 24 3.46 -11.71 6.20
C CYS A 24 4.47 -12.84 6.45
N PHE A 25 4.65 -13.23 7.71
CA PHE A 25 5.52 -14.37 8.05
C PHE A 25 4.95 -15.70 7.54
N THR A 26 3.64 -15.86 7.54
CA THR A 26 2.97 -17.07 7.06
C THR A 26 3.20 -17.29 5.57
N VAL A 27 3.32 -16.23 4.75
CA VAL A 27 3.63 -16.34 3.32
C VAL A 27 4.99 -17.04 3.09
N PHE A 28 6.01 -16.70 3.89
CA PHE A 28 7.34 -17.31 3.78
C PHE A 28 7.36 -18.78 4.18
N ARG A 29 6.47 -19.19 5.07
CA ARG A 29 6.37 -20.58 5.53
C ARG A 29 5.65 -21.50 4.55
N LYS A 30 4.79 -20.94 3.68
CA LYS A 30 4.01 -21.71 2.72
C LYS A 30 4.82 -21.98 1.45
N ARG A 31 4.90 -23.26 1.04
CA ARG A 31 5.61 -23.71 -0.17
C ARG A 31 4.74 -23.69 -1.42
N ASP A 32 3.42 -23.89 -1.26
CA ASP A 32 2.50 -23.95 -2.38
C ASP A 32 2.13 -22.56 -2.89
N ILE A 33 2.19 -22.38 -4.21
CA ILE A 33 1.92 -21.10 -4.89
C ILE A 33 0.45 -20.65 -4.72
N GLU A 34 -0.48 -21.59 -4.70
CA GLU A 34 -1.91 -21.27 -4.50
C GLU A 34 -2.18 -20.79 -3.08
N ASP A 35 -1.56 -21.44 -2.11
CA ASP A 35 -1.65 -21.04 -0.71
C ASP A 35 -1.06 -19.65 -0.47
N GLN A 36 0.09 -19.35 -1.10
CA GLN A 36 0.68 -18.01 -1.04
C GLN A 36 -0.26 -16.94 -1.62
N LYS A 37 -0.90 -17.21 -2.76
CA LYS A 37 -1.87 -16.28 -3.37
C LYS A 37 -3.07 -16.03 -2.45
N ASN A 38 -3.56 -17.05 -1.77
CA ASN A 38 -4.68 -16.91 -0.84
C ASN A 38 -4.31 -16.06 0.38
N VAL A 39 -3.11 -16.25 0.93
CA VAL A 39 -2.61 -15.42 2.04
C VAL A 39 -2.43 -13.96 1.58
N LEU A 40 -1.85 -13.73 0.41
CA LEU A 40 -1.69 -12.38 -0.16
C LEU A 40 -3.03 -11.69 -0.40
N ARG A 41 -4.06 -12.42 -0.85
CA ARG A 41 -5.42 -11.88 -1.01
C ARG A 41 -6.02 -11.49 0.34
N ARG A 42 -5.85 -12.31 1.37
CA ARG A 42 -6.29 -11.98 2.74
C ARG A 42 -5.58 -10.74 3.28
N GLN A 43 -4.30 -10.55 3.00
CA GLN A 43 -3.57 -9.34 3.39
C GLN A 43 -4.16 -8.07 2.79
N ILE A 44 -4.55 -8.10 1.50
CA ILE A 44 -5.21 -6.95 0.85
C ILE A 44 -6.53 -6.63 1.55
N VAL A 45 -7.35 -7.64 1.82
CA VAL A 45 -8.64 -7.46 2.51
C VAL A 45 -8.42 -6.89 3.91
N LEU A 46 -7.46 -7.42 4.68
CA LEU A 46 -7.13 -6.91 6.02
C LEU A 46 -6.66 -5.46 5.97
N MET A 47 -5.82 -5.11 5.01
CA MET A 47 -5.33 -3.73 4.81
C MET A 47 -6.48 -2.78 4.48
N LEU A 48 -7.37 -3.16 3.56
CA LEU A 48 -8.53 -2.34 3.19
C LEU A 48 -9.50 -2.19 4.37
N PHE A 49 -9.74 -3.25 5.12
CA PHE A 49 -10.59 -3.23 6.30
C PHE A 49 -10.00 -2.35 7.42
N MET A 50 -8.70 -2.44 7.66
CA MET A 50 -8.00 -1.57 8.61
C MET A 50 -8.13 -0.09 8.22
N ASN A 51 -7.93 0.23 6.93
CA ASN A 51 -8.12 1.59 6.44
C ASN A 51 -9.56 2.09 6.65
N LEU A 52 -10.55 1.25 6.33
CA LEU A 52 -11.96 1.58 6.52
C LEU A 52 -12.24 1.92 7.98
N VAL A 53 -11.84 1.06 8.92
CA VAL A 53 -12.02 1.29 10.36
C VAL A 53 -11.35 2.60 10.80
N ALA A 54 -10.09 2.81 10.40
CA ALA A 54 -9.30 3.95 10.82
C ALA A 54 -9.89 5.29 10.32
N TYR A 55 -10.27 5.36 9.04
CA TYR A 55 -10.89 6.57 8.48
C TYR A 55 -12.32 6.80 8.97
N THR A 56 -13.08 5.74 9.25
CA THR A 56 -14.41 5.87 9.88
C THR A 56 -14.29 6.53 11.26
N VAL A 57 -13.28 6.14 12.04
CA VAL A 57 -13.04 6.74 13.36
C VAL A 57 -12.64 8.22 13.23
N LEU A 58 -11.76 8.55 12.28
CA LEU A 58 -11.39 9.95 12.02
C LEU A 58 -12.60 10.78 11.58
N PHE A 59 -13.45 10.22 10.73
CA PHE A 59 -14.68 10.88 10.30
C PHE A 59 -15.64 11.16 11.46
N LEU A 60 -15.82 10.17 12.37
CA LEU A 60 -16.67 10.34 13.55
C LEU A 60 -16.11 11.38 14.55
N GLN A 61 -14.78 11.53 14.60
CA GLN A 61 -14.11 12.42 15.52
C GLN A 61 -14.14 13.88 15.04
N ASP A 62 -13.89 14.12 13.76
CA ASP A 62 -13.78 15.45 13.18
C ASP A 62 -15.06 15.91 12.45
N ASN A 63 -15.97 14.97 12.16
CA ASN A 63 -17.21 15.18 11.39
C ASN A 63 -17.01 15.97 10.09
N ASP A 64 -15.82 15.86 9.48
CA ASP A 64 -15.42 16.57 8.27
C ASP A 64 -15.49 15.64 7.05
N MET A 65 -16.31 16.02 6.06
CA MET A 65 -16.47 15.30 4.79
C MET A 65 -15.15 15.14 4.02
N LYS A 66 -14.16 15.98 4.29
CA LYS A 66 -12.81 15.89 3.68
C LYS A 66 -12.09 14.60 4.03
N MET A 67 -12.30 14.08 5.24
CA MET A 67 -11.71 12.79 5.67
C MET A 67 -12.26 11.62 4.85
N LEU A 68 -13.55 11.64 4.53
CA LEU A 68 -14.19 10.64 3.69
C LEU A 68 -13.67 10.70 2.24
N MET A 69 -13.48 11.90 1.70
CA MET A 69 -12.88 12.08 0.37
C MET A 69 -11.45 11.55 0.32
N MET A 70 -10.66 11.82 1.37
CA MET A 70 -9.27 11.30 1.46
C MET A 70 -9.24 9.78 1.55
N TYR A 71 -10.16 9.18 2.31
CA TYR A 71 -10.31 7.72 2.34
C TYR A 71 -10.60 7.15 0.95
N GLY A 72 -11.55 7.74 0.23
CA GLY A 72 -11.88 7.33 -1.15
C GLY A 72 -10.68 7.42 -2.09
N ALA A 73 -9.90 8.50 -2.00
CA ALA A 73 -8.69 8.69 -2.80
C ALA A 73 -7.61 7.63 -2.50
N VAL A 74 -7.33 7.37 -1.22
CA VAL A 74 -6.35 6.35 -0.79
C VAL A 74 -6.81 4.95 -1.17
N PHE A 75 -8.10 4.64 -0.98
CA PHE A 75 -8.68 3.35 -1.37
C PHE A 75 -8.53 3.10 -2.87
N LEU A 76 -8.94 4.05 -3.69
CA LEU A 76 -8.84 3.97 -5.14
C LEU A 76 -7.39 3.82 -5.58
N PHE A 77 -6.48 4.60 -4.99
CA PHE A 77 -5.04 4.52 -5.26
C PHE A 77 -4.48 3.11 -4.99
N ILE A 78 -4.78 2.53 -3.83
CA ILE A 78 -4.34 1.17 -3.48
C ILE A 78 -4.84 0.14 -4.48
N VAL A 79 -6.14 0.21 -4.85
CA VAL A 79 -6.73 -0.72 -5.81
C VAL A 79 -6.06 -0.59 -7.18
N VAL A 80 -5.85 0.63 -7.66
CA VAL A 80 -5.17 0.91 -8.94
C VAL A 80 -3.76 0.36 -8.93
N VAL A 81 -2.99 0.62 -7.87
CA VAL A 81 -1.61 0.11 -7.72
C VAL A 81 -1.59 -1.42 -7.76
N GLN A 82 -2.49 -2.08 -7.04
CA GLN A 82 -2.59 -3.55 -7.01
C GLN A 82 -2.89 -4.13 -8.40
N ILE A 83 -3.79 -3.50 -9.14
CA ILE A 83 -4.15 -3.94 -10.51
C ILE A 83 -2.96 -3.72 -11.46
N LEU A 84 -2.36 -2.52 -11.44
CA LEU A 84 -1.21 -2.18 -12.29
C LEU A 84 -0.03 -3.13 -12.08
N TYR A 85 0.31 -3.42 -10.82
CA TYR A 85 1.39 -4.37 -10.52
C TYR A 85 1.09 -5.77 -11.03
N ARG A 86 -0.14 -6.26 -10.91
CA ARG A 86 -0.53 -7.57 -11.43
C ARG A 86 -0.44 -7.65 -12.95
N VAL A 87 -0.79 -6.57 -13.65
CA VAL A 87 -0.78 -6.52 -15.12
C VAL A 87 0.64 -6.36 -15.66
N ILE A 88 1.43 -5.44 -15.08
CA ILE A 88 2.76 -5.09 -15.58
C ILE A 88 3.81 -6.10 -15.12
N TYR A 89 3.75 -6.51 -13.85
CA TYR A 89 4.74 -7.37 -13.20
C TYR A 89 4.18 -8.74 -12.83
N ARG A 90 3.81 -9.55 -13.83
CA ARG A 90 3.27 -10.91 -13.62
C ARG A 90 4.15 -11.82 -12.77
N LYS A 91 5.47 -11.60 -12.76
CA LYS A 91 6.46 -12.37 -11.98
C LYS A 91 6.96 -11.61 -10.74
N GLY A 92 6.42 -10.44 -10.45
CA GLY A 92 6.81 -9.62 -9.31
C GLY A 92 6.35 -10.22 -7.97
N ASN A 93 7.11 -9.96 -6.93
CA ASN A 93 6.75 -10.40 -5.58
C ASN A 93 5.64 -9.50 -5.01
N MET A 94 4.40 -10.00 -5.03
CA MET A 94 3.22 -9.28 -4.56
C MET A 94 3.25 -8.96 -3.07
N LEU A 95 4.05 -9.68 -2.28
CA LEU A 95 4.20 -9.39 -0.85
C LEU A 95 4.83 -8.02 -0.62
N ILE A 96 5.84 -7.66 -1.43
CA ILE A 96 6.50 -6.34 -1.36
C ILE A 96 5.50 -5.23 -1.67
N VAL A 97 4.68 -5.42 -2.69
CA VAL A 97 3.65 -4.45 -3.08
C VAL A 97 2.61 -4.25 -1.98
N ASN A 98 2.13 -5.34 -1.38
CA ASN A 98 1.20 -5.29 -0.26
C ASN A 98 1.79 -4.52 0.93
N ASN A 99 3.04 -4.82 1.30
CA ASN A 99 3.71 -4.13 2.41
C ASN A 99 3.93 -2.65 2.10
N MET A 100 4.31 -2.30 0.87
CA MET A 100 4.43 -0.91 0.44
C MET A 100 3.08 -0.18 0.56
N CYS A 101 2.00 -0.76 0.05
CA CYS A 101 0.65 -0.19 0.16
C CYS A 101 0.21 -0.04 1.62
N MET A 102 0.53 -1.01 2.49
CA MET A 102 0.22 -0.96 3.91
C MET A 102 0.93 0.20 4.60
N LEU A 103 2.23 0.37 4.36
CA LEU A 103 3.01 1.47 4.93
C LEU A 103 2.52 2.84 4.44
N LEU A 104 2.20 2.95 3.14
CA LEU A 104 1.61 4.17 2.58
C LEU A 104 0.26 4.50 3.23
N SER A 105 -0.60 3.49 3.42
CA SER A 105 -1.90 3.66 4.07
C SER A 105 -1.76 4.21 5.49
N ILE A 106 -0.84 3.63 6.27
CA ILE A 106 -0.56 4.10 7.64
C ILE A 106 -0.02 5.53 7.61
N GLY A 107 0.90 5.82 6.69
CA GLY A 107 1.46 7.16 6.52
C GLY A 107 0.39 8.20 6.19
N PHE A 108 -0.51 7.91 5.27
CA PHE A 108 -1.62 8.79 4.93
C PHE A 108 -2.60 8.98 6.09
N LEU A 109 -2.90 7.92 6.84
CA LEU A 109 -3.76 7.98 8.01
C LEU A 109 -3.20 8.92 9.08
N ILE A 110 -1.92 8.78 9.41
CA ILE A 110 -1.24 9.62 10.40
C ILE A 110 -1.20 11.08 9.92
N LEU A 111 -0.88 11.29 8.66
CA LEU A 111 -0.77 12.62 8.07
C LEU A 111 -2.13 13.32 7.98
N SER A 112 -3.18 12.59 7.63
CA SER A 112 -4.57 13.10 7.60
C SER A 112 -5.02 13.56 8.98
N ARG A 113 -4.62 12.84 10.03
CA ARG A 113 -4.90 13.21 11.42
C ARG A 113 -4.15 14.47 11.87
N LEU A 114 -2.90 14.62 11.43
CA LEU A 114 -2.05 15.76 11.83
C LEU A 114 -2.38 17.04 11.06
N SER A 115 -2.53 16.93 9.74
CA SER A 115 -2.82 18.07 8.88
C SER A 115 -3.31 17.59 7.51
N PHE A 116 -4.57 17.85 7.21
CA PHE A 116 -5.20 17.49 5.95
C PHE A 116 -4.44 18.05 4.73
N GLY A 117 -4.01 19.32 4.79
CA GLY A 117 -3.26 19.94 3.68
C GLY A 117 -1.92 19.28 3.39
N LYS A 118 -1.23 18.77 4.42
CA LYS A 118 0.01 17.99 4.24
C LYS A 118 -0.27 16.60 3.67
N ALA A 119 -1.38 15.98 4.08
CA ALA A 119 -1.80 14.68 3.56
C ALA A 119 -2.08 14.74 2.04
N VAL A 120 -2.78 15.78 1.58
CA VAL A 120 -3.07 15.99 0.14
C VAL A 120 -1.77 16.18 -0.65
N LYS A 121 -0.86 17.05 -0.20
CA LYS A 121 0.44 17.26 -0.87
C LYS A 121 1.26 15.97 -0.94
N GLN A 122 1.30 15.21 0.14
CA GLN A 122 2.00 13.93 0.17
C GLN A 122 1.36 12.92 -0.79
N PHE A 123 0.04 12.91 -0.89
CA PHE A 123 -0.68 12.05 -1.82
C PHE A 123 -0.31 12.38 -3.28
N GLU A 124 -0.27 13.65 -3.66
CA GLU A 124 0.17 14.10 -4.99
C GLU A 124 1.60 13.62 -5.31
N ILE A 125 2.53 13.81 -4.36
CA ILE A 125 3.93 13.37 -4.53
C ILE A 125 4.01 11.85 -4.73
N VAL A 126 3.25 11.08 -3.95
CA VAL A 126 3.24 9.61 -4.05
C VAL A 126 2.65 9.15 -5.39
N VAL A 127 1.59 9.80 -5.88
CA VAL A 127 1.01 9.49 -7.21
C VAL A 127 2.03 9.75 -8.31
N ILE A 128 2.72 10.90 -8.29
CA ILE A 128 3.77 11.23 -9.26
C ILE A 128 4.91 10.21 -9.18
N GLY A 129 5.40 9.90 -7.99
CA GLY A 129 6.46 8.91 -7.77
C GLY A 129 6.08 7.51 -8.29
N MET A 130 4.80 7.14 -8.13
CA MET A 130 4.29 5.86 -8.64
C MET A 130 4.26 5.83 -10.16
N VAL A 131 3.80 6.89 -10.81
CA VAL A 131 3.82 7.03 -12.27
C VAL A 131 5.25 6.92 -12.79
N LEU A 132 6.20 7.63 -12.20
CA LEU A 132 7.62 7.55 -12.55
C LEU A 132 8.15 6.13 -12.36
N SER A 133 7.82 5.47 -11.27
CA SER A 133 8.23 4.09 -10.99
C SER A 133 7.74 3.09 -12.06
N PHE A 134 6.59 3.31 -12.67
CA PHE A 134 6.10 2.48 -13.77
C PHE A 134 6.76 2.82 -15.12
N ILE A 135 7.15 4.08 -15.32
CA ILE A 135 7.79 4.53 -16.57
C ILE A 135 9.21 3.96 -16.70
N VAL A 136 9.98 3.93 -15.60
CA VAL A 136 11.39 3.48 -15.59
C VAL A 136 11.59 2.09 -16.22
N PRO A 137 10.88 1.03 -15.84
CA PRO A 137 11.08 -0.30 -16.45
C PRO A 137 10.66 -0.35 -17.91
N VAL A 138 9.69 0.47 -18.33
CA VAL A 138 9.28 0.57 -19.74
C VAL A 138 10.39 1.20 -20.57
N ILE A 139 11.02 2.26 -20.07
CA ILE A 139 12.18 2.90 -20.71
C ILE A 139 13.35 1.93 -20.79
N VAL A 140 13.71 1.28 -19.67
CA VAL A 140 14.82 0.31 -19.61
C VAL A 140 14.63 -0.85 -20.59
N ARG A 141 13.38 -1.32 -20.77
CA ARG A 141 13.07 -2.35 -21.78
C ARG A 141 13.23 -1.88 -23.22
N LYS A 142 12.93 -0.62 -23.52
CA LYS A 142 13.01 -0.06 -24.89
C LYS A 142 14.42 0.37 -25.26
N VAL A 143 15.23 0.77 -24.30
CA VAL A 143 16.59 1.26 -24.55
C VAL A 143 17.57 0.07 -24.49
N LYS A 144 17.82 -0.55 -25.67
CA LYS A 144 18.82 -1.62 -25.83
C LYS A 144 20.22 -1.19 -25.34
N ILE A 145 20.56 0.07 -25.50
CA ILE A 145 21.84 0.67 -25.09
C ILE A 145 22.10 0.50 -23.57
N LEU A 146 21.07 0.61 -22.73
CA LEU A 146 21.23 0.39 -21.29
C LEU A 146 21.51 -1.08 -20.94
N LYS A 147 21.02 -2.02 -21.74
CA LYS A 147 21.34 -3.46 -21.56
C LYS A 147 22.80 -3.75 -21.87
N ASP A 148 23.32 -3.16 -22.94
CA ASP A 148 24.72 -3.33 -23.34
C ASP A 148 25.67 -2.67 -22.34
N LEU A 149 25.33 -1.49 -21.83
CA LEU A 149 26.09 -0.80 -20.77
C LEU A 149 26.08 -1.59 -19.44
N CYS A 150 24.95 -2.18 -19.07
CA CYS A 150 24.84 -2.98 -17.85
C CYS A 150 25.63 -4.28 -17.94
N LEU A 151 25.67 -4.91 -19.14
CA LEU A 151 26.49 -6.09 -19.43
C LEU A 151 27.98 -5.77 -19.40
N LEU A 152 28.40 -4.63 -19.95
CA LEU A 152 29.79 -4.15 -19.92
C LEU A 152 30.26 -3.91 -18.47
N TYR A 153 29.41 -3.29 -17.62
CA TYR A 153 29.77 -3.01 -16.23
C TYR A 153 29.82 -4.28 -15.35
N THR A 154 29.06 -5.32 -15.70
CA THR A 154 29.09 -6.61 -15.01
C THR A 154 30.24 -7.51 -15.49
N SER A 155 30.74 -7.27 -16.69
CA SER A 155 31.90 -8.02 -17.26
C SER A 155 33.24 -7.52 -16.72
N ASP A 156 33.31 -6.27 -16.25
CA ASP A 156 34.53 -5.68 -15.68
C ASP A 156 34.66 -5.86 -14.14
N ALA A 157 33.67 -6.45 -13.52
CA ALA A 157 33.68 -6.79 -12.10
C ALA A 157 33.96 -8.27 -11.88
#